data_7c5664b8962b8396a868e65bc3eae6ed
#
_entry.id   7c5664b8962b8396a868e65bc3eae6ed
#
_cell.length_a   1.000
_cell.length_b   1.000
_cell.length_c   1.000
_cell.angle_alpha   90.00
_cell.angle_beta   90.00
_cell.angle_gamma   90.00
#
_symmetry.space_group_name_H-M   'P 1'
#
loop_
_entity.id
_entity.type
_entity.pdbx_description
1 polymer ?
#
loop_
_entity_poly.entity_id
_entity_poly.type
_entity_poly.pdbx_seq_one_letter_code
_entity_poly.pdbx_strand_id
1 'polypeptide(L)'
;SDLSASQNTEYLQSIGAVIHFGHHEAHIDNAEVVVYSSAVKPNENPETMAAQEHGIPIIRRAEMLAEISRLNYTLAIAGTHGKTTTTSLCGLVLMKGGIDPTVIVGGRLNGLGGTNARLGKGEWTVVEADEYDRSFLQLFPTIAIINNIEAEHLDIYGTAEEVQKAFIEFSSKVPFYGFVAVGLDDAGIRSMLPHINKKVVTFGLSRQCDIRAIDIIPHERSTEFTVIAHGEKLGVVHLNIPGEYNVKNALASITVGLHLGIPFATIAESLKEFGGVYRRFEIKGMNNDILIVDDYAHHPTELKSALSAARSGWKERRIVAVFQPHTYTRTRDFYKEFGLSFDDADIVLITDVYAAREQKIEGVSGELIAQAAKNAGHRHVHYVPNLADIESKVRGLMQAGDLVITLGAGDITKLSDSLLSAE
;
A
#
# COMPACT_ATOMS: atom_id res chain seq x y z
N SER A 1 -12.08 -10.70 19.97
CA SER A 1 -13.20 -11.39 19.29
C SER A 1 -13.22 -11.11 17.78
N ASP A 2 -13.76 -12.01 16.98
CA ASP A 2 -13.97 -11.87 15.55
C ASP A 2 -15.26 -12.61 15.15
N LEU A 3 -15.86 -12.28 14.01
CA LEU A 3 -17.08 -12.96 13.53
C LEU A 3 -16.78 -14.33 12.92
N SER A 4 -15.58 -14.56 12.39
CA SER A 4 -15.21 -15.79 11.70
C SER A 4 -13.72 -16.12 11.83
N ALA A 5 -13.41 -17.40 11.63
CA ALA A 5 -12.02 -17.86 11.57
C ALA A 5 -11.29 -17.28 10.34
N SER A 6 -10.02 -16.96 10.51
CA SER A 6 -9.13 -16.45 9.48
C SER A 6 -7.69 -16.87 9.77
N GLN A 7 -6.80 -16.77 8.79
CA GLN A 7 -5.37 -17.02 9.03
C GLN A 7 -4.80 -16.13 10.14
N ASN A 8 -5.33 -14.91 10.31
CA ASN A 8 -4.89 -14.01 11.39
C ASN A 8 -5.34 -14.52 12.75
N THR A 9 -6.58 -15.00 12.89
CA THR A 9 -7.06 -15.56 14.16
C THR A 9 -6.33 -16.85 14.51
N GLU A 10 -6.04 -17.72 13.55
CA GLU A 10 -5.25 -18.93 13.73
C GLU A 10 -3.81 -18.61 14.17
N TYR A 11 -3.16 -17.65 13.50
CA TYR A 11 -1.83 -17.18 13.90
C TYR A 11 -1.83 -16.63 15.32
N LEU A 12 -2.77 -15.74 15.67
CA LEU A 12 -2.87 -15.17 17.01
C LEU A 12 -3.07 -16.25 18.07
N GLN A 13 -3.92 -17.26 17.82
CA GLN A 13 -4.07 -18.42 18.72
C GLN A 13 -2.76 -19.19 18.88
N SER A 14 -2.01 -19.38 17.79
CA SER A 14 -0.73 -20.11 17.82
C SER A 14 0.34 -19.45 18.72
N ILE A 15 0.24 -18.12 18.89
CA ILE A 15 1.14 -17.34 19.76
C ILE A 15 0.55 -17.06 21.15
N GLY A 16 -0.59 -17.68 21.50
CA GLY A 16 -1.17 -17.67 22.85
C GLY A 16 -2.30 -16.66 23.06
N ALA A 17 -2.79 -15.98 22.03
CA ALA A 17 -3.97 -15.12 22.17
C ALA A 17 -5.24 -15.96 22.32
N VAL A 18 -6.14 -15.54 23.20
CA VAL A 18 -7.48 -16.13 23.35
C VAL A 18 -8.40 -15.50 22.30
N ILE A 19 -8.98 -16.33 21.43
CA ILE A 19 -9.88 -15.86 20.37
C ILE A 19 -11.29 -16.38 20.64
N HIS A 20 -12.26 -15.48 20.63
CA HIS A 20 -13.68 -15.78 20.71
C HIS A 20 -14.34 -15.46 19.35
N PHE A 21 -15.24 -16.33 18.90
CA PHE A 21 -16.05 -16.10 17.71
C PHE A 21 -17.44 -15.60 18.09
N GLY A 22 -17.86 -14.51 17.45
CA GLY A 22 -19.00 -13.70 17.87
C GLY A 22 -18.61 -12.67 18.95
N HIS A 23 -19.56 -11.79 19.29
CA HIS A 23 -19.37 -10.74 20.27
C HIS A 23 -20.27 -11.00 21.48
N HIS A 24 -19.71 -10.96 22.70
CA HIS A 24 -20.43 -11.18 23.94
C HIS A 24 -19.81 -10.37 25.08
N GLU A 25 -20.63 -9.85 25.98
CA GLU A 25 -20.20 -9.05 27.14
C GLU A 25 -19.15 -9.74 28.03
N ALA A 26 -19.22 -11.06 28.19
CA ALA A 26 -18.26 -11.83 28.98
C ALA A 26 -16.87 -11.92 28.40
N HIS A 27 -16.67 -11.50 27.14
CA HIS A 27 -15.33 -11.55 26.52
C HIS A 27 -14.37 -10.47 27.05
N ILE A 28 -14.89 -9.48 27.78
CA ILE A 28 -14.08 -8.41 28.38
C ILE A 28 -13.66 -8.68 29.81
N ASP A 29 -13.96 -9.85 30.36
CA ASP A 29 -13.57 -10.22 31.72
C ASP A 29 -12.07 -10.08 31.91
N ASN A 30 -11.64 -9.28 32.92
CA ASN A 30 -10.26 -8.91 33.20
C ASN A 30 -9.57 -8.04 32.14
N ALA A 31 -10.27 -7.46 31.18
CA ALA A 31 -9.69 -6.50 30.24
C ALA A 31 -9.38 -5.17 30.95
N GLU A 32 -8.16 -4.65 30.74
CA GLU A 32 -7.76 -3.32 31.22
C GLU A 32 -8.11 -2.22 30.19
N VAL A 33 -8.28 -2.61 28.92
CA VAL A 33 -8.65 -1.73 27.80
C VAL A 33 -9.36 -2.55 26.73
N VAL A 34 -10.38 -1.98 26.10
CA VAL A 34 -11.05 -2.55 24.93
C VAL A 34 -10.65 -1.74 23.70
N VAL A 35 -10.03 -2.41 22.71
CA VAL A 35 -9.60 -1.80 21.45
C VAL A 35 -10.51 -2.26 20.33
N TYR A 36 -11.11 -1.31 19.62
CA TYR A 36 -12.03 -1.63 18.52
C TYR A 36 -11.57 -1.07 17.16
N SER A 37 -11.92 -1.78 16.08
CA SER A 37 -11.69 -1.33 14.72
C SER A 37 -12.75 -0.32 14.26
N SER A 38 -12.45 0.46 13.22
CA SER A 38 -13.43 1.37 12.60
C SER A 38 -14.68 0.67 12.03
N ALA A 39 -14.66 -0.66 11.91
CA ALA A 39 -15.80 -1.47 11.49
C ALA A 39 -16.84 -1.68 12.59
N VAL A 40 -16.44 -1.50 13.86
CA VAL A 40 -17.30 -1.70 15.03
C VAL A 40 -17.97 -0.38 15.41
N LYS A 41 -19.29 -0.43 15.61
CA LYS A 41 -20.05 0.68 16.18
C LYS A 41 -20.09 0.49 17.70
N PRO A 42 -19.39 1.35 18.47
CA PRO A 42 -19.22 1.11 19.91
C PRO A 42 -20.53 1.08 20.71
N ASN A 43 -21.56 1.77 20.26
CA ASN A 43 -22.85 1.82 20.91
C ASN A 43 -23.80 0.65 20.54
N GLU A 44 -23.38 -0.25 19.66
CA GLU A 44 -24.16 -1.40 19.18
C GLU A 44 -23.46 -2.73 19.46
N ASN A 45 -22.20 -2.72 19.87
CA ASN A 45 -21.42 -3.94 20.13
C ASN A 45 -21.47 -4.29 21.63
N PRO A 46 -21.83 -5.53 22.01
CA PRO A 46 -22.00 -5.91 23.43
C PRO A 46 -20.72 -5.80 24.26
N GLU A 47 -19.54 -6.03 23.66
CA GLU A 47 -18.25 -5.93 24.37
C GLU A 47 -17.90 -4.48 24.70
N THR A 48 -18.09 -3.54 23.75
CA THR A 48 -17.84 -2.11 24.00
C THR A 48 -18.87 -1.50 24.93
N MET A 49 -20.14 -1.94 24.85
CA MET A 49 -21.19 -1.49 25.78
C MET A 49 -20.90 -1.97 27.21
N ALA A 50 -20.57 -3.24 27.42
CA ALA A 50 -20.19 -3.77 28.71
C ALA A 50 -18.91 -3.09 29.25
N ALA A 51 -17.94 -2.80 28.42
CA ALA A 51 -16.73 -2.06 28.82
C ALA A 51 -17.09 -0.66 29.36
N GLN A 52 -18.03 0.02 28.70
CA GLN A 52 -18.52 1.34 29.15
C GLN A 52 -19.21 1.25 30.48
N GLU A 53 -20.08 0.24 30.71
CA GLU A 53 -20.79 0.00 31.97
C GLU A 53 -19.82 -0.31 33.12
N HIS A 54 -18.75 -1.05 32.85
CA HIS A 54 -17.75 -1.43 33.85
C HIS A 54 -16.62 -0.37 34.01
N GLY A 55 -16.68 0.76 33.30
CA GLY A 55 -15.65 1.81 33.37
C GLY A 55 -14.30 1.41 32.80
N ILE A 56 -14.27 0.41 31.90
CA ILE A 56 -13.05 -0.02 31.19
C ILE A 56 -12.82 0.94 30.01
N PRO A 57 -11.61 1.49 29.83
CA PRO A 57 -11.29 2.36 28.70
C PRO A 57 -11.57 1.69 27.36
N ILE A 58 -12.20 2.43 26.45
CA ILE A 58 -12.51 2.00 25.09
C ILE A 58 -11.81 2.94 24.14
N ILE A 59 -10.90 2.39 23.32
CA ILE A 59 -10.10 3.19 22.37
C ILE A 59 -10.12 2.59 20.97
N ARG A 60 -9.93 3.43 19.98
CA ARG A 60 -9.81 3.00 18.59
C ARG A 60 -8.48 2.29 18.36
N ARG A 61 -8.42 1.40 17.36
CA ARG A 61 -7.18 0.73 16.92
C ARG A 61 -6.07 1.73 16.60
N ALA A 62 -6.41 2.86 15.97
CA ALA A 62 -5.43 3.91 15.64
C ALA A 62 -4.85 4.59 16.90
N GLU A 63 -5.67 4.78 17.94
CA GLU A 63 -5.22 5.32 19.22
C GLU A 63 -4.29 4.34 19.93
N MET A 64 -4.62 3.05 19.98
CA MET A 64 -3.72 2.03 20.51
C MET A 64 -2.40 1.96 19.74
N LEU A 65 -2.44 2.06 18.40
CA LEU A 65 -1.24 2.11 17.59
C LEU A 65 -0.36 3.31 17.95
N ALA A 66 -0.97 4.47 18.18
CA ALA A 66 -0.26 5.66 18.63
C ALA A 66 0.36 5.47 20.02
N GLU A 67 -0.37 4.88 20.97
CA GLU A 67 0.16 4.60 22.31
C GLU A 67 1.35 3.64 22.28
N ILE A 68 1.26 2.55 21.52
CA ILE A 68 2.39 1.61 21.32
C ILE A 68 3.58 2.33 20.68
N SER A 69 3.33 3.17 19.68
CA SER A 69 4.38 3.90 18.96
C SER A 69 5.11 4.91 19.86
N ARG A 70 4.44 5.50 20.85
CA ARG A 70 5.03 6.44 21.80
C ARG A 70 6.11 5.86 22.71
N LEU A 71 6.15 4.55 22.85
CA LEU A 71 7.15 3.87 23.68
C LEU A 71 8.55 3.88 23.03
N ASN A 72 8.64 4.20 21.74
CA ASN A 72 9.86 4.13 20.92
C ASN A 72 10.01 5.38 20.03
N TYR A 73 11.19 5.57 19.44
CA TYR A 73 11.33 6.44 18.28
C TYR A 73 10.48 5.90 17.13
N THR A 74 9.64 6.75 16.56
CA THR A 74 8.70 6.31 15.52
C THR A 74 9.10 6.83 14.15
N LEU A 75 9.28 5.90 13.20
CA LEU A 75 9.31 6.17 11.77
C LEU A 75 7.92 5.90 11.21
N ALA A 76 7.19 6.96 10.85
CA ALA A 76 5.84 6.83 10.30
C ALA A 76 5.83 7.14 8.80
N ILE A 77 5.25 6.25 8.02
CA ILE A 77 5.21 6.32 6.56
C ILE A 77 3.79 6.66 6.11
N ALA A 78 3.62 7.87 5.60
CA ALA A 78 2.38 8.42 5.07
C ALA A 78 2.48 8.67 3.55
N GLY A 79 1.35 9.02 2.96
CA GLY A 79 1.20 9.31 1.54
C GLY A 79 0.03 8.55 0.95
N THR A 80 -0.54 9.05 -0.12
CA THR A 80 -1.69 8.42 -0.77
C THR A 80 -1.31 7.01 -1.26
N HIS A 81 -0.13 6.86 -1.88
CA HIS A 81 0.34 5.58 -2.45
C HIS A 81 1.71 5.16 -1.91
N GLY A 82 2.00 3.86 -2.00
CA GLY A 82 3.30 3.29 -1.66
C GLY A 82 3.58 3.08 -0.18
N LYS A 83 2.67 3.43 0.73
CA LYS A 83 2.84 3.32 2.19
C LYS A 83 3.35 1.94 2.61
N THR A 84 2.62 0.89 2.29
CA THR A 84 2.94 -0.49 2.68
C THR A 84 4.31 -0.95 2.19
N THR A 85 4.61 -0.69 0.91
CA THR A 85 5.91 -1.05 0.33
C THR A 85 7.05 -0.28 0.99
N THR A 86 6.89 1.04 1.17
CA THR A 86 7.91 1.87 1.82
C THR A 86 8.13 1.47 3.28
N THR A 87 7.06 1.19 4.04
CA THR A 87 7.14 0.69 5.42
C THR A 87 7.92 -0.63 5.48
N SER A 88 7.66 -1.52 4.53
CA SER A 88 8.33 -2.81 4.41
C SER A 88 9.82 -2.68 4.09
N LEU A 89 10.15 -1.81 3.14
CA LEU A 89 11.54 -1.50 2.76
C LEU A 89 12.30 -0.85 3.94
N CYS A 90 11.69 0.12 4.62
CA CYS A 90 12.26 0.73 5.82
C CYS A 90 12.50 -0.30 6.91
N GLY A 91 11.51 -1.15 7.20
CA GLY A 91 11.62 -2.21 8.19
C GLY A 91 12.80 -3.14 7.90
N LEU A 92 12.95 -3.58 6.64
CA LEU A 92 14.05 -4.44 6.21
C LEU A 92 15.41 -3.74 6.32
N VAL A 93 15.52 -2.51 5.83
CA VAL A 93 16.77 -1.72 5.88
C VAL A 93 17.22 -1.49 7.33
N LEU A 94 16.30 -1.11 8.22
CA LEU A 94 16.63 -0.89 9.63
C LEU A 94 17.02 -2.21 10.34
N MET A 95 16.32 -3.30 10.04
CA MET A 95 16.63 -4.62 10.60
C MET A 95 18.02 -5.09 10.18
N LYS A 96 18.35 -5.02 8.89
CA LYS A 96 19.66 -5.39 8.35
C LYS A 96 20.76 -4.42 8.80
N GLY A 97 20.40 -3.17 9.06
CA GLY A 97 21.29 -2.16 9.66
C GLY A 97 21.55 -2.36 11.16
N GLY A 98 21.02 -3.41 11.79
CA GLY A 98 21.25 -3.74 13.20
C GLY A 98 20.41 -2.95 14.20
N ILE A 99 19.40 -2.20 13.73
CA ILE A 99 18.51 -1.40 14.59
C ILE A 99 17.41 -2.25 15.25
N ASP A 100 17.07 -3.40 14.63
CA ASP A 100 16.06 -4.35 15.11
C ASP A 100 14.68 -3.69 15.47
N PRO A 101 14.01 -2.99 14.53
CA PRO A 101 12.80 -2.26 14.83
C PRO A 101 11.60 -3.17 15.05
N THR A 102 10.61 -2.67 15.81
CA THR A 102 9.23 -3.13 15.70
C THR A 102 8.65 -2.60 14.39
N VAL A 103 8.00 -3.45 13.59
CA VAL A 103 7.44 -3.08 12.28
C VAL A 103 5.96 -3.42 12.24
N ILE A 104 5.12 -2.45 11.89
CA ILE A 104 3.66 -2.60 11.80
C ILE A 104 3.19 -2.06 10.44
N VAL A 105 2.62 -2.93 9.62
CA VAL A 105 2.18 -2.59 8.26
C VAL A 105 0.72 -2.97 8.03
N GLY A 106 0.07 -2.30 7.08
CA GLY A 106 -1.30 -2.62 6.68
C GLY A 106 -1.44 -3.92 5.86
N GLY A 107 -0.37 -4.35 5.19
CA GLY A 107 -0.32 -5.57 4.37
C GLY A 107 0.52 -6.68 5.00
N ARG A 108 0.59 -7.84 4.32
CA ARG A 108 1.46 -8.96 4.74
C ARG A 108 2.84 -8.84 4.12
N LEU A 109 3.86 -9.10 4.91
CA LEU A 109 5.26 -9.04 4.49
C LEU A 109 5.81 -10.44 4.21
N ASN A 110 6.13 -10.73 2.95
CA ASN A 110 6.76 -12.00 2.59
C ASN A 110 8.13 -12.19 3.29
N GLY A 111 8.87 -11.10 3.48
CA GLY A 111 10.20 -11.11 4.13
C GLY A 111 10.19 -11.20 5.67
N LEU A 112 9.01 -11.12 6.33
CA LEU A 112 8.87 -11.19 7.79
C LEU A 112 7.96 -12.35 8.23
N GLY A 113 7.96 -13.45 7.51
CA GLY A 113 7.19 -14.64 7.86
C GLY A 113 5.69 -14.56 7.54
N GLY A 114 5.27 -13.66 6.63
CA GLY A 114 3.87 -13.56 6.17
C GLY A 114 2.93 -12.87 7.16
N THR A 115 3.47 -12.21 8.19
CA THR A 115 2.70 -11.43 9.18
C THR A 115 2.64 -9.96 8.81
N ASN A 116 1.71 -9.22 9.41
CA ASN A 116 1.60 -7.77 9.27
C ASN A 116 2.27 -6.98 10.41
N ALA A 117 2.88 -7.68 11.37
CA ALA A 117 3.61 -7.06 12.46
C ALA A 117 4.79 -7.94 12.88
N ARG A 118 5.89 -7.29 13.25
CA ARG A 118 7.07 -7.90 13.85
C ARG A 118 7.46 -7.10 15.09
N LEU A 119 7.60 -7.76 16.22
CA LEU A 119 8.17 -7.16 17.42
C LEU A 119 9.70 -7.20 17.35
N GLY A 120 10.34 -6.04 17.36
CA GLY A 120 11.79 -5.88 17.50
C GLY A 120 12.21 -5.65 18.94
N LYS A 121 13.53 -5.71 19.19
CA LYS A 121 14.13 -5.42 20.49
C LYS A 121 14.79 -4.03 20.55
N GLY A 122 14.83 -3.33 19.41
CA GLY A 122 15.42 -2.00 19.31
C GLY A 122 14.43 -0.90 19.73
N GLU A 123 14.93 0.33 19.74
CA GLU A 123 14.22 1.52 20.19
C GLU A 123 13.37 2.18 19.08
N TRP A 124 13.21 1.54 17.92
CA TRP A 124 12.48 2.08 16.78
C TRP A 124 11.21 1.29 16.48
N THR A 125 10.15 2.02 16.19
CA THR A 125 8.92 1.48 15.60
C THR A 125 8.74 2.05 14.20
N VAL A 126 8.60 1.19 13.20
CA VAL A 126 8.28 1.54 11.81
C VAL A 126 6.81 1.24 11.60
N VAL A 127 6.03 2.26 11.25
CA VAL A 127 4.57 2.14 11.19
C VAL A 127 4.01 2.78 9.93
N GLU A 128 3.04 2.11 9.32
CA GLU A 128 2.24 2.68 8.25
C GLU A 128 1.24 3.69 8.83
N ALA A 129 1.29 4.92 8.34
CA ALA A 129 0.46 6.05 8.77
C ALA A 129 -0.65 6.29 7.74
N ASP A 130 -1.81 5.70 7.98
CA ASP A 130 -2.96 5.76 7.07
C ASP A 130 -3.72 7.07 7.26
N GLU A 131 -3.89 7.81 6.17
CA GLU A 131 -4.64 9.08 6.14
C GLU A 131 -6.16 8.88 6.20
N TYR A 132 -6.66 7.67 5.92
CA TYR A 132 -8.08 7.37 6.04
C TYR A 132 -8.59 7.73 7.42
N ASP A 133 -9.76 8.36 7.52
CA ASP A 133 -10.40 8.88 8.74
C ASP A 133 -9.50 9.79 9.62
N ARG A 134 -8.42 10.35 9.05
CA ARG A 134 -7.42 11.17 9.75
C ARG A 134 -6.67 10.43 10.87
N SER A 135 -6.66 9.09 10.85
CA SER A 135 -6.08 8.29 11.93
C SER A 135 -4.56 8.50 12.09
N PHE A 136 -3.84 8.80 11.00
CA PHE A 136 -2.40 9.10 11.07
C PHE A 136 -2.06 10.34 11.95
N LEU A 137 -3.03 11.24 12.17
CA LEU A 137 -2.86 12.39 13.06
C LEU A 137 -2.78 12.01 14.55
N GLN A 138 -3.05 10.78 14.92
CA GLN A 138 -2.83 10.28 16.28
C GLN A 138 -1.35 9.95 16.54
N LEU A 139 -0.56 9.72 15.48
CA LEU A 139 0.86 9.38 15.59
C LEU A 139 1.73 10.61 15.92
N PHE A 140 2.83 10.36 16.63
CA PHE A 140 3.86 11.36 16.94
C PHE A 140 5.22 10.86 16.41
N PRO A 141 5.46 11.00 15.09
CA PRO A 141 6.65 10.45 14.48
C PRO A 141 7.92 11.24 14.86
N THR A 142 9.00 10.53 15.12
CA THR A 142 10.36 11.11 15.17
C THR A 142 10.84 11.44 13.76
N ILE A 143 10.55 10.53 12.82
CA ILE A 143 10.79 10.72 11.39
C ILE A 143 9.47 10.45 10.67
N ALA A 144 9.03 11.36 9.83
CA ALA A 144 7.89 11.18 8.95
C ALA A 144 8.36 11.03 7.51
N ILE A 145 7.86 10.01 6.80
CA ILE A 145 7.95 9.93 5.34
C ILE A 145 6.59 10.33 4.77
N ILE A 146 6.59 11.15 3.73
CA ILE A 146 5.40 11.47 2.93
C ILE A 146 5.75 11.19 1.47
N ASN A 147 5.25 10.07 0.93
CA ASN A 147 5.60 9.61 -0.42
C ASN A 147 5.03 10.53 -1.51
N ASN A 148 3.75 10.84 -1.41
CA ASN A 148 2.95 11.61 -2.38
C ASN A 148 1.66 12.06 -1.72
N ILE A 149 0.97 13.03 -2.34
CA ILE A 149 -0.33 13.53 -1.88
C ILE A 149 -1.23 13.70 -3.09
N GLU A 150 -2.28 12.91 -3.17
CA GLU A 150 -3.36 13.02 -4.16
C GLU A 150 -4.70 13.28 -3.46
N ALA A 151 -5.67 13.75 -4.22
CA ALA A 151 -7.03 14.00 -3.73
C ALA A 151 -7.80 12.68 -3.57
N GLU A 152 -7.52 11.95 -2.49
CA GLU A 152 -8.23 10.72 -2.14
C GLU A 152 -9.03 10.92 -0.83
N HIS A 153 -10.00 10.03 -0.56
CA HIS A 153 -10.86 10.09 0.63
C HIS A 153 -11.63 11.42 0.78
N LEU A 154 -12.12 11.96 -0.36
CA LEU A 154 -12.86 13.22 -0.37
C LEU A 154 -14.21 13.15 0.38
N ASP A 155 -14.74 11.96 0.60
CA ASP A 155 -15.86 11.70 1.49
C ASP A 155 -15.55 12.05 2.96
N ILE A 156 -14.28 11.95 3.38
CA ILE A 156 -13.79 12.28 4.73
C ILE A 156 -13.27 13.72 4.80
N TYR A 157 -12.51 14.13 3.78
CA TYR A 157 -11.80 15.42 3.78
C TYR A 157 -12.61 16.55 3.14
N GLY A 158 -13.53 16.24 2.25
CA GLY A 158 -14.32 17.22 1.49
C GLY A 158 -13.57 17.81 0.30
N THR A 159 -12.34 18.30 0.47
CA THR A 159 -11.54 18.91 -0.60
C THR A 159 -10.07 18.45 -0.57
N ALA A 160 -9.37 18.63 -1.71
CA ALA A 160 -7.93 18.35 -1.82
C ALA A 160 -7.10 19.23 -0.87
N GLU A 161 -7.52 20.47 -0.63
CA GLU A 161 -6.86 21.39 0.30
C GLU A 161 -6.94 20.87 1.73
N GLU A 162 -8.03 20.24 2.14
CA GLU A 162 -8.17 19.66 3.49
C GLU A 162 -7.30 18.39 3.63
N VAL A 163 -7.14 17.60 2.57
CA VAL A 163 -6.14 16.51 2.54
C VAL A 163 -4.75 17.09 2.79
N GLN A 164 -4.36 18.11 2.03
CA GLN A 164 -3.06 18.75 2.16
C GLN A 164 -2.82 19.34 3.55
N LYS A 165 -3.81 20.02 4.14
CA LYS A 165 -3.73 20.54 5.51
C LYS A 165 -3.46 19.43 6.53
N ALA A 166 -4.08 18.27 6.39
CA ALA A 166 -3.86 17.14 7.27
C ALA A 166 -2.41 16.61 7.18
N PHE A 167 -1.82 16.54 5.97
CA PHE A 167 -0.40 16.18 5.82
C PHE A 167 0.55 17.25 6.40
N ILE A 168 0.22 18.53 6.30
CA ILE A 168 0.96 19.62 6.96
C ILE A 168 0.87 19.46 8.47
N GLU A 169 -0.32 19.20 9.02
CA GLU A 169 -0.49 18.93 10.45
C GLU A 169 0.33 17.72 10.89
N PHE A 170 0.27 16.60 10.13
CA PHE A 170 1.07 15.42 10.41
C PHE A 170 2.57 15.74 10.45
N SER A 171 3.09 16.48 9.46
CA SER A 171 4.49 16.91 9.41
C SER A 171 4.88 17.77 10.63
N SER A 172 3.95 18.57 11.16
CA SER A 172 4.18 19.45 12.29
C SER A 172 4.45 18.71 13.60
N LYS A 173 4.03 17.45 13.70
CA LYS A 173 4.21 16.58 14.89
C LYS A 173 5.64 16.05 15.04
N VAL A 174 6.46 16.14 14.00
CA VAL A 174 7.88 15.77 14.05
C VAL A 174 8.62 16.67 15.02
N PRO A 175 9.43 16.15 15.97
CA PRO A 175 10.18 16.96 16.92
C PRO A 175 11.34 17.71 16.25
N PHE A 176 11.95 18.66 16.97
CA PHE A 176 13.04 19.50 16.42
C PHE A 176 14.30 18.70 16.04
N TYR A 177 14.51 17.54 16.64
CA TYR A 177 15.64 16.64 16.36
C TYR A 177 15.35 15.62 15.27
N GLY A 178 14.09 15.52 14.82
CA GLY A 178 13.67 14.68 13.72
C GLY A 178 13.67 15.39 12.37
N PHE A 179 13.07 14.76 11.36
CA PHE A 179 12.91 15.35 10.02
C PHE A 179 11.71 14.74 9.28
N VAL A 180 11.28 15.45 8.24
CA VAL A 180 10.26 14.98 7.30
C VAL A 180 10.94 14.62 5.98
N ALA A 181 10.88 13.36 5.55
CA ALA A 181 11.32 12.93 4.23
C ALA A 181 10.16 13.03 3.24
N VAL A 182 10.34 13.68 2.11
CA VAL A 182 9.25 13.93 1.16
C VAL A 182 9.61 13.58 -0.29
N GLY A 183 8.67 12.98 -1.02
CA GLY A 183 8.81 12.65 -2.43
C GLY A 183 8.63 13.87 -3.33
N LEU A 184 9.70 14.55 -3.68
CA LEU A 184 9.69 15.85 -4.37
C LEU A 184 9.09 15.81 -5.80
N ASP A 185 9.03 14.66 -6.44
CA ASP A 185 8.47 14.53 -7.78
C ASP A 185 6.94 14.76 -7.80
N ASP A 186 6.29 14.62 -6.66
CA ASP A 186 4.85 14.80 -6.51
C ASP A 186 4.44 16.28 -6.44
N ALA A 187 3.37 16.65 -7.16
CA ALA A 187 2.91 18.03 -7.22
C ALA A 187 2.27 18.49 -5.91
N GLY A 188 1.53 17.60 -5.23
CA GLY A 188 0.93 17.88 -3.91
C GLY A 188 1.99 18.13 -2.87
N ILE A 189 3.08 17.35 -2.87
CA ILE A 189 4.26 17.57 -2.02
C ILE A 189 4.89 18.93 -2.28
N ARG A 190 5.13 19.27 -3.56
CA ARG A 190 5.75 20.58 -3.91
C ARG A 190 4.93 21.77 -3.41
N SER A 191 3.61 21.69 -3.49
CA SER A 191 2.72 22.74 -3.00
C SER A 191 2.68 22.82 -1.46
N MET A 192 2.92 21.71 -0.77
CA MET A 192 2.96 21.64 0.69
C MET A 192 4.30 22.14 1.28
N LEU A 193 5.41 21.99 0.57
CA LEU A 193 6.76 22.30 1.08
C LEU A 193 6.90 23.67 1.79
N PRO A 194 6.38 24.79 1.23
CA PRO A 194 6.49 26.11 1.89
C PRO A 194 5.80 26.20 3.25
N HIS A 195 4.93 25.23 3.56
CA HIS A 195 4.15 25.20 4.80
C HIS A 195 4.72 24.25 5.86
N ILE A 196 5.79 23.51 5.55
CA ILE A 196 6.47 22.61 6.50
C ILE A 196 7.52 23.39 7.30
N ASN A 197 7.25 23.60 8.59
CA ASN A 197 8.17 24.29 9.52
C ASN A 197 9.08 23.30 10.28
N LYS A 198 9.59 22.29 9.58
CA LYS A 198 10.47 21.23 10.13
C LYS A 198 11.66 21.03 9.20
N LYS A 199 12.69 20.35 9.68
CA LYS A 199 13.78 19.91 8.80
C LYS A 199 13.18 18.97 7.74
N VAL A 200 13.38 19.30 6.47
CA VAL A 200 12.95 18.50 5.32
C VAL A 200 14.15 17.86 4.65
N VAL A 201 13.99 16.61 4.22
CA VAL A 201 14.92 15.91 3.34
C VAL A 201 14.12 15.41 2.14
N THR A 202 14.53 15.78 0.95
CA THR A 202 13.80 15.46 -0.29
C THR A 202 14.36 14.22 -0.98
N PHE A 203 13.47 13.38 -1.49
CA PHE A 203 13.87 12.23 -2.33
C PHE A 203 13.04 12.17 -3.61
N GLY A 204 13.58 11.51 -4.65
CA GLY A 204 12.90 11.36 -5.92
C GLY A 204 13.85 11.23 -7.11
N LEU A 205 13.37 11.55 -8.31
CA LEU A 205 14.13 11.49 -9.56
C LEU A 205 14.61 12.87 -10.00
N SER A 206 13.97 13.93 -9.51
CA SER A 206 14.34 15.31 -9.82
C SER A 206 15.78 15.61 -9.39
N ARG A 207 16.48 16.44 -10.19
CA ARG A 207 17.82 16.93 -9.87
C ARG A 207 17.87 17.75 -8.58
N GLN A 208 16.74 18.26 -8.12
CA GLN A 208 16.62 19.09 -6.93
C GLN A 208 16.47 18.29 -5.64
N CYS A 209 16.32 16.96 -5.72
CA CYS A 209 16.25 16.09 -4.56
C CYS A 209 17.61 15.97 -3.86
N ASP A 210 17.59 15.92 -2.51
CA ASP A 210 18.76 15.60 -1.70
C ASP A 210 19.24 14.17 -1.97
N ILE A 211 18.29 13.23 -2.09
CA ILE A 211 18.55 11.81 -2.42
C ILE A 211 17.79 11.48 -3.70
N ARG A 212 18.49 11.08 -4.76
CA ARG A 212 17.87 10.80 -6.04
C ARG A 212 18.40 9.57 -6.75
N ALA A 213 17.57 8.99 -7.60
CA ALA A 213 17.97 7.95 -8.52
C ALA A 213 18.24 8.52 -9.92
N ILE A 214 19.26 7.96 -10.57
CA ILE A 214 19.56 8.15 -11.99
C ILE A 214 19.86 6.79 -12.63
N ASP A 215 19.96 6.74 -13.95
CA ASP A 215 20.31 5.52 -14.71
C ASP A 215 19.39 4.35 -14.32
N ILE A 216 18.07 4.58 -14.30
CA ILE A 216 17.09 3.55 -13.96
C ILE A 216 16.95 2.57 -15.11
N ILE A 217 17.28 1.31 -14.83
CA ILE A 217 17.22 0.20 -15.80
C ILE A 217 16.19 -0.82 -15.30
N PRO A 218 15.01 -0.92 -15.93
CA PRO A 218 14.03 -1.94 -15.61
C PRO A 218 14.50 -3.30 -16.14
N HIS A 219 14.37 -4.32 -15.30
CA HIS A 219 14.45 -5.73 -15.63
C HIS A 219 13.09 -6.38 -15.39
N GLU A 220 12.92 -7.65 -15.78
CA GLU A 220 11.63 -8.33 -15.62
C GLU A 220 11.11 -8.26 -14.16
N ARG A 221 11.91 -8.70 -13.20
CA ARG A 221 11.50 -8.84 -11.80
C ARG A 221 12.16 -7.84 -10.87
N SER A 222 13.00 -6.96 -11.39
CA SER A 222 13.82 -6.06 -10.58
C SER A 222 14.06 -4.74 -11.32
N THR A 223 14.61 -3.78 -10.59
CA THR A 223 15.00 -2.49 -11.16
C THR A 223 16.40 -2.13 -10.64
N GLU A 224 17.31 -1.78 -11.55
CA GLU A 224 18.63 -1.27 -11.19
C GLU A 224 18.65 0.25 -11.30
N PHE A 225 19.33 0.93 -10.39
CA PHE A 225 19.49 2.39 -10.45
C PHE A 225 20.70 2.86 -9.66
N THR A 226 21.24 4.01 -10.05
CA THR A 226 22.34 4.68 -9.35
C THR A 226 21.78 5.69 -8.35
N VAL A 227 22.28 5.70 -7.11
CA VAL A 227 21.89 6.64 -6.05
C VAL A 227 22.88 7.80 -5.97
N ILE A 228 22.34 9.01 -5.98
CA ILE A 228 23.04 10.25 -5.70
C ILE A 228 22.52 10.83 -4.39
N ALA A 229 23.38 11.13 -3.44
CA ALA A 229 23.03 11.78 -2.18
C ALA A 229 23.80 13.09 -2.03
N HIS A 230 23.10 14.20 -1.86
CA HIS A 230 23.69 15.55 -1.75
C HIS A 230 24.73 15.87 -2.83
N GLY A 231 24.47 15.38 -4.05
CA GLY A 231 25.36 15.58 -5.21
C GLY A 231 26.45 14.53 -5.39
N GLU A 232 26.68 13.66 -4.41
CA GLU A 232 27.69 12.61 -4.48
C GLU A 232 27.10 11.27 -4.92
N LYS A 233 27.79 10.55 -5.81
CA LYS A 233 27.40 9.21 -6.26
C LYS A 233 27.76 8.20 -5.16
N LEU A 234 26.74 7.54 -4.57
CA LEU A 234 26.96 6.51 -3.55
C LEU A 234 27.21 5.13 -4.16
N GLY A 235 26.51 4.78 -5.24
CA GLY A 235 26.63 3.49 -5.89
C GLY A 235 25.35 3.05 -6.59
N VAL A 236 25.34 1.78 -7.00
CA VAL A 236 24.22 1.13 -7.70
C VAL A 236 23.40 0.32 -6.69
N VAL A 237 22.10 0.36 -6.86
CA VAL A 237 21.12 -0.47 -6.12
C VAL A 237 20.44 -1.41 -7.11
N HIS A 238 20.36 -2.68 -6.75
CA HIS A 238 19.53 -3.69 -7.41
C HIS A 238 18.29 -3.92 -6.52
N LEU A 239 17.18 -3.33 -6.88
CA LEU A 239 15.91 -3.48 -6.17
C LEU A 239 15.15 -4.67 -6.73
N ASN A 240 14.89 -5.69 -5.91
CA ASN A 240 14.27 -6.96 -6.35
C ASN A 240 12.73 -6.87 -6.50
N ILE A 241 12.23 -5.73 -6.95
CA ILE A 241 10.84 -5.52 -7.39
C ILE A 241 10.84 -4.56 -8.59
N PRO A 242 9.90 -4.71 -9.54
CA PRO A 242 9.84 -3.88 -10.74
C PRO A 242 9.16 -2.53 -10.49
N GLY A 243 9.39 -1.60 -11.40
CA GLY A 243 8.65 -0.35 -11.51
C GLY A 243 9.34 0.88 -10.91
N GLU A 244 9.25 2.00 -11.63
CA GLU A 244 9.84 3.28 -11.21
C GLU A 244 9.25 3.80 -9.89
N TYR A 245 7.96 3.56 -9.63
CA TYR A 245 7.34 3.94 -8.36
C TYR A 245 7.98 3.22 -7.17
N ASN A 246 8.47 1.98 -7.36
CA ASN A 246 9.20 1.26 -6.34
C ASN A 246 10.62 1.79 -6.14
N VAL A 247 11.24 2.36 -7.18
CA VAL A 247 12.49 3.12 -7.03
C VAL A 247 12.27 4.30 -6.07
N LYS A 248 11.17 5.05 -6.22
CA LYS A 248 10.84 6.16 -5.31
C LYS A 248 10.57 5.66 -3.89
N ASN A 249 9.85 4.55 -3.72
CA ASN A 249 9.66 3.91 -2.41
C ASN A 249 11.00 3.48 -1.77
N ALA A 250 11.92 2.94 -2.57
CA ALA A 250 13.26 2.56 -2.11
C ALA A 250 14.09 3.79 -1.72
N LEU A 251 14.02 4.90 -2.48
CA LEU A 251 14.70 6.15 -2.12
C LEU A 251 14.26 6.69 -0.77
N ALA A 252 12.99 6.57 -0.41
CA ALA A 252 12.50 6.93 0.91
C ALA A 252 13.20 6.12 2.01
N SER A 253 13.33 4.79 1.82
CA SER A 253 14.03 3.91 2.78
C SER A 253 15.54 4.18 2.83
N ILE A 254 16.16 4.46 1.68
CA ILE A 254 17.58 4.88 1.59
C ILE A 254 17.81 6.17 2.37
N THR A 255 16.92 7.15 2.22
CA THR A 255 16.99 8.43 2.91
C THR A 255 17.02 8.24 4.42
N VAL A 256 16.14 7.41 4.97
CA VAL A 256 16.10 7.11 6.41
C VAL A 256 17.32 6.29 6.83
N GLY A 257 17.68 5.26 6.08
CA GLY A 257 18.84 4.42 6.40
C GLY A 257 20.14 5.22 6.49
N LEU A 258 20.40 6.10 5.53
CA LEU A 258 21.57 6.99 5.52
C LEU A 258 21.54 7.95 6.71
N HIS A 259 20.38 8.53 7.02
CA HIS A 259 20.24 9.46 8.14
C HIS A 259 20.48 8.78 9.50
N LEU A 260 20.11 7.50 9.63
CA LEU A 260 20.37 6.70 10.83
C LEU A 260 21.78 6.08 10.86
N GLY A 261 22.65 6.46 9.91
CA GLY A 261 24.04 6.03 9.87
C GLY A 261 24.26 4.61 9.36
N ILE A 262 23.27 3.98 8.71
CA ILE A 262 23.43 2.67 8.11
C ILE A 262 24.33 2.80 6.86
N PRO A 263 25.40 2.02 6.73
CA PRO A 263 26.26 2.07 5.55
C PRO A 263 25.48 1.81 4.26
N PHE A 264 25.76 2.59 3.21
CA PHE A 264 25.06 2.44 1.92
C PHE A 264 25.14 1.02 1.35
N ALA A 265 26.27 0.32 1.52
CA ALA A 265 26.41 -1.07 1.09
C ALA A 265 25.39 -2.00 1.78
N THR A 266 25.14 -1.81 3.08
CA THR A 266 24.14 -2.57 3.85
C THR A 266 22.72 -2.24 3.36
N ILE A 267 22.46 -0.98 3.08
CA ILE A 267 21.16 -0.55 2.51
C ILE A 267 20.93 -1.20 1.15
N ALA A 268 21.92 -1.13 0.25
CA ALA A 268 21.82 -1.69 -1.09
C ALA A 268 21.60 -3.21 -1.07
N GLU A 269 22.32 -3.94 -0.21
CA GLU A 269 22.13 -5.39 -0.05
C GLU A 269 20.77 -5.74 0.53
N SER A 270 20.25 -4.95 1.48
CA SER A 270 18.89 -5.12 2.02
C SER A 270 17.83 -5.01 0.92
N LEU A 271 17.96 -4.03 0.02
CA LEU A 271 17.02 -3.80 -1.08
C LEU A 271 17.07 -4.92 -2.13
N LYS A 272 18.24 -5.51 -2.34
CA LYS A 272 18.43 -6.67 -3.22
C LYS A 272 17.77 -7.92 -2.66
N GLU A 273 17.74 -8.09 -1.33
CA GLU A 273 17.08 -9.22 -0.66
C GLU A 273 15.55 -9.03 -0.50
N PHE A 274 15.01 -7.88 -0.85
CA PHE A 274 13.59 -7.60 -0.65
C PHE A 274 12.69 -8.54 -1.45
N GLY A 275 11.86 -9.30 -0.78
CA GLY A 275 10.98 -10.32 -1.38
C GLY A 275 9.63 -9.81 -1.88
N GLY A 276 9.43 -8.47 -1.91
CA GLY A 276 8.14 -7.87 -2.26
C GLY A 276 7.10 -7.90 -1.13
N VAL A 277 5.92 -7.40 -1.42
CA VAL A 277 4.76 -7.36 -0.53
C VAL A 277 3.61 -8.11 -1.20
N TYR A 278 2.84 -8.83 -0.41
CA TYR A 278 1.65 -9.54 -0.86
C TYR A 278 0.71 -8.59 -1.61
N ARG A 279 0.28 -9.00 -2.80
CA ARG A 279 -0.57 -8.21 -3.69
C ARG A 279 0.00 -6.83 -4.09
N ARG A 280 1.32 -6.65 -4.17
CA ARG A 280 1.97 -5.44 -4.71
C ARG A 280 2.91 -5.85 -5.83
N PHE A 281 2.40 -5.88 -7.04
CA PHE A 281 3.02 -6.48 -8.22
C PHE A 281 3.55 -7.89 -7.89
N GLU A 282 2.72 -8.69 -7.25
CA GLU A 282 3.08 -10.03 -6.80
C GLU A 282 3.10 -10.99 -7.98
N ILE A 283 4.26 -11.52 -8.29
CA ILE A 283 4.40 -12.58 -9.30
C ILE A 283 3.93 -13.88 -8.66
N LYS A 284 2.73 -14.32 -9.02
CA LYS A 284 2.09 -15.54 -8.49
C LYS A 284 2.74 -16.80 -9.05
N GLY A 285 3.17 -16.78 -10.30
CA GLY A 285 3.80 -17.91 -10.98
C GLY A 285 3.67 -17.84 -12.49
N MET A 286 3.99 -18.96 -13.13
CA MET A 286 3.88 -19.14 -14.58
C MET A 286 3.16 -20.44 -14.90
N ASN A 287 2.19 -20.40 -15.81
CA ASN A 287 1.47 -21.56 -16.32
C ASN A 287 1.46 -21.51 -17.85
N ASN A 288 1.98 -22.57 -18.54
CA ASN A 288 2.06 -22.67 -20.00
C ASN A 288 2.63 -21.41 -20.67
N ASP A 289 3.77 -20.91 -20.17
CA ASP A 289 4.43 -19.65 -20.60
C ASP A 289 3.55 -18.39 -20.43
N ILE A 290 2.53 -18.44 -19.60
CA ILE A 290 1.72 -17.29 -19.21
C ILE A 290 2.17 -16.86 -17.80
N LEU A 291 2.68 -15.62 -17.68
CA LEU A 291 3.07 -15.06 -16.40
C LEU A 291 1.84 -14.48 -15.69
N ILE A 292 1.59 -14.92 -14.46
CA ILE A 292 0.45 -14.44 -13.65
C ILE A 292 0.95 -13.50 -12.56
N VAL A 293 0.37 -12.30 -12.53
CA VAL A 293 0.69 -11.24 -11.56
C VAL A 293 -0.59 -10.79 -10.85
N ASP A 294 -0.49 -10.47 -9.55
CA ASP A 294 -1.59 -9.86 -8.78
C ASP A 294 -1.15 -8.53 -8.17
N ASP A 295 -1.98 -7.50 -8.31
CA ASP A 295 -1.74 -6.20 -7.70
C ASP A 295 -3.01 -5.64 -7.06
N TYR A 296 -2.84 -5.05 -5.89
CA TYR A 296 -3.91 -4.43 -5.11
C TYR A 296 -4.39 -3.09 -5.69
N ALA A 297 -3.80 -2.63 -6.81
CA ALA A 297 -4.09 -1.34 -7.44
C ALA A 297 -5.59 -1.13 -7.63
N HIS A 298 -6.10 -0.06 -7.07
CA HIS A 298 -7.52 0.29 -7.07
C HIS A 298 -7.77 1.79 -7.23
N HIS A 299 -6.72 2.57 -7.48
CA HIS A 299 -6.76 3.98 -7.87
C HIS A 299 -6.15 4.15 -9.28
N PRO A 300 -6.58 5.14 -10.09
CA PRO A 300 -6.06 5.34 -11.45
C PRO A 300 -4.53 5.43 -11.53
N THR A 301 -3.92 6.16 -10.60
CA THR A 301 -2.45 6.31 -10.50
C THR A 301 -1.76 4.97 -10.22
N GLU A 302 -2.34 4.13 -9.36
CA GLU A 302 -1.80 2.80 -9.05
C GLU A 302 -1.90 1.86 -10.26
N LEU A 303 -3.04 1.87 -10.99
CA LEU A 303 -3.21 1.09 -12.20
C LEU A 303 -2.17 1.45 -13.25
N LYS A 304 -1.99 2.75 -13.54
CA LYS A 304 -0.95 3.23 -14.45
C LYS A 304 0.43 2.75 -14.04
N SER A 305 0.74 2.86 -12.76
CA SER A 305 2.04 2.47 -12.22
C SER A 305 2.30 0.97 -12.37
N ALA A 306 1.31 0.13 -12.04
CA ALA A 306 1.41 -1.33 -12.17
C ALA A 306 1.55 -1.77 -13.65
N LEU A 307 0.72 -1.20 -14.54
CA LEU A 307 0.78 -1.52 -15.96
C LEU A 307 2.07 -1.03 -16.62
N SER A 308 2.55 0.16 -16.25
CA SER A 308 3.85 0.69 -16.72
C SER A 308 5.02 -0.18 -16.24
N ALA A 309 4.96 -0.70 -15.01
CA ALA A 309 5.95 -1.66 -14.51
C ALA A 309 5.92 -2.96 -15.32
N ALA A 310 4.73 -3.49 -15.63
CA ALA A 310 4.59 -4.65 -16.50
C ALA A 310 5.17 -4.40 -17.90
N ARG A 311 4.80 -3.28 -18.52
CA ARG A 311 5.27 -2.93 -19.89
C ARG A 311 6.77 -2.71 -19.94
N SER A 312 7.36 -2.03 -18.96
CA SER A 312 8.79 -1.75 -18.94
C SER A 312 9.63 -2.99 -18.63
N GLY A 313 9.16 -3.89 -17.78
CA GLY A 313 9.86 -5.11 -17.42
C GLY A 313 9.73 -6.23 -18.46
N TRP A 314 8.56 -6.36 -19.08
CA TRP A 314 8.25 -7.46 -20.01
C TRP A 314 7.82 -6.92 -21.39
N LYS A 315 8.72 -6.25 -22.05
CA LYS A 315 8.49 -5.51 -23.31
C LYS A 315 7.90 -6.36 -24.43
N GLU A 316 8.28 -7.64 -24.49
CA GLU A 316 7.87 -8.56 -25.56
C GLU A 316 6.57 -9.32 -25.22
N ARG A 317 6.10 -9.28 -23.96
CA ARG A 317 4.87 -9.95 -23.57
C ARG A 317 3.66 -9.08 -23.85
N ARG A 318 2.59 -9.70 -24.34
CA ARG A 318 1.28 -9.07 -24.42
C ARG A 318 0.69 -9.00 -23.01
N ILE A 319 0.19 -7.83 -22.60
CA ILE A 319 -0.34 -7.58 -21.28
C ILE A 319 -1.87 -7.68 -21.31
N VAL A 320 -2.41 -8.63 -20.56
CA VAL A 320 -3.84 -8.83 -20.33
C VAL A 320 -4.17 -8.32 -18.93
N ALA A 321 -4.80 -7.16 -18.83
CA ALA A 321 -5.21 -6.55 -17.57
C ALA A 321 -6.63 -6.97 -17.21
N VAL A 322 -6.83 -7.48 -16.00
CA VAL A 322 -8.15 -7.85 -15.46
C VAL A 322 -8.42 -7.00 -14.23
N PHE A 323 -9.32 -6.04 -14.34
CA PHE A 323 -9.58 -5.04 -13.31
C PHE A 323 -10.95 -5.22 -12.65
N GLN A 324 -10.96 -5.22 -11.32
CA GLN A 324 -12.17 -5.12 -10.50
C GLN A 324 -12.20 -3.77 -9.80
N PRO A 325 -13.08 -2.85 -10.19
CA PRO A 325 -13.26 -1.58 -9.50
C PRO A 325 -13.64 -1.80 -8.03
N HIS A 326 -13.12 -0.96 -7.15
CA HIS A 326 -13.38 -1.03 -5.71
C HIS A 326 -14.14 0.20 -5.25
N THR A 327 -15.30 0.00 -4.62
CA THR A 327 -16.31 0.96 -4.16
C THR A 327 -17.04 1.73 -5.28
N TYR A 328 -18.31 1.97 -5.05
CA TYR A 328 -19.16 2.72 -6.01
C TYR A 328 -18.80 4.20 -6.05
N THR A 329 -18.48 4.80 -4.91
CA THR A 329 -18.09 6.22 -4.83
C THR A 329 -16.83 6.49 -5.65
N ARG A 330 -15.77 5.68 -5.47
CA ARG A 330 -14.53 5.84 -6.25
C ARG A 330 -14.76 5.59 -7.75
N THR A 331 -15.57 4.60 -8.09
CA THR A 331 -15.92 4.34 -9.51
C THR A 331 -16.64 5.53 -10.12
N ARG A 332 -17.63 6.11 -9.44
CA ARG A 332 -18.36 7.30 -9.88
C ARG A 332 -17.43 8.49 -10.11
N ASP A 333 -16.52 8.72 -9.14
CA ASP A 333 -15.73 9.94 -9.11
C ASP A 333 -14.55 9.87 -10.09
N PHE A 334 -14.00 8.67 -10.36
CA PHE A 334 -12.76 8.48 -11.15
C PHE A 334 -12.92 7.62 -12.42
N TYR A 335 -14.15 7.30 -12.89
CA TYR A 335 -14.31 6.40 -14.05
C TYR A 335 -13.57 6.88 -15.31
N LYS A 336 -13.46 8.20 -15.52
CA LYS A 336 -12.74 8.78 -16.66
C LYS A 336 -11.24 8.56 -16.56
N GLU A 337 -10.68 8.85 -15.39
CA GLU A 337 -9.26 8.66 -15.07
C GLU A 337 -8.89 7.17 -15.11
N PHE A 338 -9.77 6.29 -14.65
CA PHE A 338 -9.62 4.84 -14.83
C PHE A 338 -9.57 4.47 -16.30
N GLY A 339 -10.48 5.04 -17.14
CA GLY A 339 -10.49 4.78 -18.58
C GLY A 339 -9.16 5.14 -19.26
N LEU A 340 -8.46 6.17 -18.76
CA LEU A 340 -7.15 6.64 -19.24
C LEU A 340 -5.96 5.88 -18.59
N SER A 341 -6.21 4.84 -17.80
CA SER A 341 -5.15 4.17 -17.05
C SER A 341 -4.64 2.88 -17.68
N PHE A 342 -5.22 2.46 -18.81
CA PHE A 342 -4.94 1.16 -19.44
C PHE A 342 -4.04 1.21 -20.68
N ASP A 343 -3.40 2.34 -20.98
CA ASP A 343 -2.61 2.53 -22.21
C ASP A 343 -1.49 1.49 -22.38
N ASP A 344 -0.91 1.00 -21.29
CA ASP A 344 0.14 -0.02 -21.29
C ASP A 344 -0.40 -1.47 -21.37
N ALA A 345 -1.72 -1.69 -21.34
CA ALA A 345 -2.34 -2.99 -21.52
C ALA A 345 -2.74 -3.22 -22.99
N ASP A 346 -2.56 -4.46 -23.50
CA ASP A 346 -3.00 -4.85 -24.83
C ASP A 346 -4.47 -5.30 -24.85
N ILE A 347 -4.93 -5.94 -23.78
CA ILE A 347 -6.30 -6.36 -23.57
C ILE A 347 -6.73 -5.98 -22.17
N VAL A 348 -7.94 -5.42 -22.05
CA VAL A 348 -8.52 -5.02 -20.76
C VAL A 348 -9.84 -5.75 -20.55
N LEU A 349 -9.96 -6.43 -19.41
CA LEU A 349 -11.21 -6.99 -18.93
C LEU A 349 -11.60 -6.26 -17.65
N ILE A 350 -12.84 -5.81 -17.56
CA ILE A 350 -13.35 -5.07 -16.40
C ILE A 350 -14.57 -5.80 -15.87
N THR A 351 -14.58 -6.08 -14.57
CA THR A 351 -15.72 -6.69 -13.87
C THR A 351 -16.65 -5.62 -13.31
N ASP A 352 -17.73 -6.03 -12.66
CA ASP A 352 -18.54 -5.10 -11.89
C ASP A 352 -17.84 -4.70 -10.57
N VAL A 353 -18.38 -3.66 -9.93
CA VAL A 353 -17.79 -3.03 -8.74
C VAL A 353 -17.83 -3.96 -7.54
N TYR A 354 -16.70 -4.13 -6.87
CA TYR A 354 -16.64 -4.71 -5.53
C TYR A 354 -17.12 -3.65 -4.52
N ALA A 355 -18.30 -3.86 -3.96
CA ALA A 355 -18.99 -2.87 -3.13
C ALA A 355 -18.28 -2.58 -1.79
N ALA A 356 -17.46 -3.53 -1.27
CA ALA A 356 -16.92 -3.47 0.09
C ALA A 356 -18.03 -3.28 1.12
N ARG A 357 -18.17 -2.06 1.67
CA ARG A 357 -19.19 -1.70 2.66
C ARG A 357 -20.22 -0.71 2.13
N GLU A 358 -20.11 -0.32 0.86
CA GLU A 358 -21.01 0.65 0.25
C GLU A 358 -22.30 0.00 -0.26
N GLN A 359 -23.35 0.80 -0.28
CA GLN A 359 -24.57 0.45 -1.00
C GLN A 359 -24.40 0.75 -2.50
N LYS A 360 -25.08 -0.03 -3.33
CA LYS A 360 -25.07 0.17 -4.78
C LYS A 360 -25.59 1.57 -5.13
N ILE A 361 -24.84 2.27 -5.98
CA ILE A 361 -25.27 3.56 -6.54
C ILE A 361 -25.86 3.29 -7.92
N GLU A 362 -27.09 3.75 -8.17
CA GLU A 362 -27.78 3.59 -9.46
C GLU A 362 -26.96 4.24 -10.59
N GLY A 363 -26.81 3.51 -11.70
CA GLY A 363 -26.04 3.96 -12.86
C GLY A 363 -24.53 3.85 -12.71
N VAL A 364 -24.00 3.36 -11.57
CA VAL A 364 -22.57 3.15 -11.35
C VAL A 364 -22.23 1.66 -11.41
N SER A 365 -21.39 1.29 -12.37
CA SER A 365 -20.91 -0.07 -12.58
C SER A 365 -19.53 -0.06 -13.23
N GLY A 366 -18.90 -1.20 -13.35
CA GLY A 366 -17.64 -1.36 -14.10
C GLY A 366 -17.78 -1.01 -15.59
N GLU A 367 -18.99 -1.04 -16.12
CA GLU A 367 -19.28 -0.65 -17.52
C GLU A 367 -18.93 0.81 -17.81
N LEU A 368 -19.09 1.70 -16.83
CA LEU A 368 -18.67 3.11 -16.97
C LEU A 368 -17.19 3.23 -17.31
N ILE A 369 -16.34 2.44 -16.61
CA ILE A 369 -14.90 2.44 -16.85
C ILE A 369 -14.59 1.79 -18.20
N ALA A 370 -15.27 0.68 -18.54
CA ALA A 370 -15.09 0.02 -19.83
C ALA A 370 -15.45 0.96 -21.00
N GLN A 371 -16.53 1.71 -20.87
CA GLN A 371 -16.92 2.70 -21.88
C GLN A 371 -15.94 3.88 -21.92
N ALA A 372 -15.45 4.35 -20.78
CA ALA A 372 -14.44 5.40 -20.71
C ALA A 372 -13.12 4.96 -21.39
N ALA A 373 -12.66 3.72 -21.17
CA ALA A 373 -11.48 3.18 -21.83
C ALA A 373 -11.64 3.07 -23.36
N LYS A 374 -12.83 2.64 -23.82
CA LYS A 374 -13.15 2.63 -25.27
C LYS A 374 -13.16 4.05 -25.84
N ASN A 375 -13.73 4.99 -25.14
CA ASN A 375 -13.78 6.41 -25.57
C ASN A 375 -12.39 7.05 -25.59
N ALA A 376 -11.47 6.60 -24.69
CA ALA A 376 -10.07 6.97 -24.70
C ALA A 376 -9.26 6.34 -25.86
N GLY A 377 -9.88 5.45 -26.64
CA GLY A 377 -9.26 4.84 -27.83
C GLY A 377 -8.70 3.43 -27.61
N HIS A 378 -8.88 2.82 -26.43
CA HIS A 378 -8.41 1.46 -26.20
C HIS A 378 -9.22 0.45 -27.04
N ARG A 379 -8.54 -0.35 -27.87
CA ARG A 379 -9.17 -1.19 -28.90
C ARG A 379 -9.80 -2.49 -28.38
N HIS A 380 -9.24 -3.05 -27.31
CA HIS A 380 -9.59 -4.38 -26.80
C HIS A 380 -10.07 -4.28 -25.35
N VAL A 381 -11.30 -3.78 -25.16
CA VAL A 381 -11.92 -3.64 -23.84
C VAL A 381 -13.16 -4.52 -23.77
N HIS A 382 -13.20 -5.38 -22.76
CA HIS A 382 -14.31 -6.30 -22.46
C HIS A 382 -14.89 -5.97 -21.09
N TYR A 383 -16.21 -5.75 -21.02
CA TYR A 383 -16.94 -5.72 -19.77
C TYR A 383 -17.52 -7.08 -19.48
N VAL A 384 -17.18 -7.67 -18.33
CA VAL A 384 -17.64 -8.98 -17.88
C VAL A 384 -18.13 -8.81 -16.44
N PRO A 385 -19.44 -8.54 -16.22
CA PRO A 385 -19.95 -8.10 -14.93
C PRO A 385 -19.75 -9.15 -13.81
N ASN A 386 -19.96 -10.43 -14.13
CA ASN A 386 -19.87 -11.49 -13.14
C ASN A 386 -18.44 -12.01 -13.00
N LEU A 387 -17.94 -12.03 -11.78
CA LEU A 387 -16.63 -12.58 -11.48
C LEU A 387 -16.53 -14.08 -11.84
N ALA A 388 -17.65 -14.83 -11.77
CA ALA A 388 -17.69 -16.23 -12.15
C ALA A 388 -17.42 -16.45 -13.65
N ASP A 389 -17.78 -15.49 -14.51
CA ASP A 389 -17.61 -15.60 -15.96
C ASP A 389 -16.23 -15.10 -16.42
N ILE A 390 -15.52 -14.36 -15.55
CA ILE A 390 -14.26 -13.69 -15.90
C ILE A 390 -13.15 -14.71 -16.21
N GLU A 391 -13.07 -15.80 -15.45
CA GLU A 391 -12.04 -16.83 -15.63
C GLU A 391 -12.14 -17.48 -17.00
N SER A 392 -13.33 -17.94 -17.38
CA SER A 392 -13.56 -18.53 -18.71
C SER A 392 -13.22 -17.55 -19.83
N LYS A 393 -13.57 -16.26 -19.64
CA LYS A 393 -13.27 -15.22 -20.64
C LYS A 393 -11.76 -14.96 -20.75
N VAL A 394 -11.05 -14.91 -19.61
CA VAL A 394 -9.58 -14.72 -19.59
C VAL A 394 -8.90 -15.92 -20.24
N ARG A 395 -9.25 -17.17 -19.85
CA ARG A 395 -8.69 -18.38 -20.46
C ARG A 395 -8.91 -18.46 -21.97
N GLY A 396 -10.06 -17.97 -22.45
CA GLY A 396 -10.34 -17.92 -23.89
C GLY A 396 -9.58 -16.84 -24.66
N LEU A 397 -8.96 -15.87 -23.99
CA LEU A 397 -8.20 -14.77 -24.60
C LEU A 397 -6.70 -14.89 -24.42
N MET A 398 -6.23 -15.49 -23.32
CA MET A 398 -4.81 -15.61 -23.03
C MET A 398 -4.11 -16.58 -23.96
N GLN A 399 -2.82 -16.36 -24.21
CA GLN A 399 -1.96 -17.14 -25.09
C GLN A 399 -0.59 -17.32 -24.43
N ALA A 400 0.15 -18.35 -24.85
CA ALA A 400 1.56 -18.50 -24.45
C ALA A 400 2.35 -17.21 -24.80
N GLY A 401 3.18 -16.76 -23.89
CA GLY A 401 3.90 -15.49 -23.98
C GLY A 401 3.16 -14.31 -23.37
N ASP A 402 1.95 -14.45 -22.84
CA ASP A 402 1.24 -13.35 -22.16
C ASP A 402 1.74 -13.08 -20.75
N LEU A 403 1.50 -11.84 -20.28
CA LEU A 403 1.48 -11.46 -18.88
C LEU A 403 0.02 -11.13 -18.55
N VAL A 404 -0.58 -11.91 -17.65
CA VAL A 404 -1.92 -11.65 -17.12
C VAL A 404 -1.78 -11.00 -15.76
N ILE A 405 -2.31 -9.79 -15.60
CA ILE A 405 -2.28 -9.05 -14.33
C ILE A 405 -3.70 -8.83 -13.82
N THR A 406 -3.98 -9.33 -12.60
CA THR A 406 -5.19 -9.01 -11.85
C THR A 406 -4.98 -7.75 -11.03
N LEU A 407 -5.93 -6.82 -11.10
CA LEU A 407 -5.86 -5.49 -10.51
C LEU A 407 -7.12 -5.24 -9.67
N GLY A 408 -6.96 -4.85 -8.41
CA GLY A 408 -8.09 -4.50 -7.55
C GLY A 408 -7.95 -4.91 -6.09
N ALA A 409 -8.62 -4.22 -5.20
CA ALA A 409 -8.60 -4.47 -3.75
C ALA A 409 -9.59 -5.57 -3.30
N GLY A 410 -10.45 -6.05 -4.21
CA GLY A 410 -11.50 -7.03 -3.93
C GLY A 410 -11.10 -8.48 -4.20
N ASP A 411 -12.10 -9.27 -4.60
CA ASP A 411 -12.02 -10.71 -4.79
C ASP A 411 -11.27 -11.15 -6.06
N ILE A 412 -10.90 -10.23 -6.92
CA ILE A 412 -10.21 -10.51 -8.18
C ILE A 412 -8.90 -11.28 -7.98
N THR A 413 -8.27 -11.16 -6.83
CA THR A 413 -7.05 -11.91 -6.49
C THR A 413 -7.24 -13.42 -6.57
N LYS A 414 -8.48 -13.95 -6.34
CA LYS A 414 -8.79 -15.37 -6.44
C LYS A 414 -8.61 -15.89 -7.88
N LEU A 415 -8.82 -15.01 -8.87
CA LEU A 415 -8.59 -15.34 -10.26
C LEU A 415 -7.11 -15.64 -10.53
N SER A 416 -6.18 -14.87 -9.96
CA SER A 416 -4.75 -15.13 -10.15
C SER A 416 -4.33 -16.51 -9.62
N ASP A 417 -4.94 -16.95 -8.51
CA ASP A 417 -4.69 -18.29 -7.95
C ASP A 417 -5.29 -19.40 -8.84
N SER A 418 -6.51 -19.20 -9.36
CA SER A 418 -7.16 -20.18 -10.22
C SER A 418 -6.47 -20.34 -11.59
N LEU A 419 -5.95 -19.26 -12.17
CA LEU A 419 -5.23 -19.29 -13.44
C LEU A 419 -3.91 -20.07 -13.39
N LEU A 420 -3.32 -20.25 -12.20
CA LEU A 420 -2.13 -21.08 -11.99
C LEU A 420 -2.45 -22.56 -11.95
N SER A 421 -3.67 -22.94 -11.55
CA SER A 421 -4.10 -24.33 -11.52
C SER A 421 -4.31 -24.80 -12.95
N ALA A 422 -3.74 -25.95 -13.29
CA ALA A 422 -4.09 -26.64 -14.54
C ALA A 422 -5.56 -27.09 -14.47
N GLU A 423 -6.27 -26.99 -15.59
CA GLU A 423 -7.57 -27.66 -15.75
C GLU A 423 -7.43 -29.18 -15.67
#